data_26d020924220db9d589ccdb68924f556
#
_entry.id   26d020924220db9d589ccdb68924f556
#
_cell.length_a   1.000
_cell.length_b   1.000
_cell.length_c   1.000
_cell.angle_alpha   90.00
_cell.angle_beta   90.00
_cell.angle_gamma   90.00
#
_symmetry.space_group_name_H-M   'P 1'
#
loop_
_entity.id
_entity.type
_entity.pdbx_description
1 polymer ?
#
loop_
_entity_poly.entity_id
_entity_poly.type
_entity_poly.pdbx_seq_one_letter_code
_entity_poly.pdbx_strand_id
1 'polypeptide(L)'
;MVARVDYPKSRLADAPVERDSTTKAFTLVELLVVIAIIAILASLALPPLARAKARGQSTYCQNNLRQFGLALHLYAGDHDDDLPYNMGRKGIQQTVASGEFLNWVNNVMSWELDSDNTNSALLTAGGLGPYFSGVTSVYRCPADNALSADQRGAGWTERVRSISMNAMLGNAGEFLADGVNTNNPGYRQFFHMAEVPKPAQIFAFVEEHPDSINDGYFINRFSELEWYDLPASYHNGGANFAFADGHSEFRR
;
A
#
# COMPACT_ATOMS: atom_id res chain seq x y z
N MET A 1 -89.17 18.88 -14.35
CA MET A 1 -89.58 17.48 -14.47
C MET A 1 -88.32 16.70 -14.81
N VAL A 2 -87.61 16.16 -13.75
CA VAL A 2 -86.36 15.50 -13.92
C VAL A 2 -86.58 14.00 -13.61
N ALA A 3 -86.41 13.18 -14.64
CA ALA A 3 -86.62 11.72 -14.54
C ALA A 3 -85.41 11.08 -13.77
N ARG A 4 -85.76 10.34 -12.72
CA ARG A 4 -84.79 9.50 -11.98
C ARG A 4 -84.63 8.19 -12.75
N VAL A 5 -83.40 7.86 -13.09
CA VAL A 5 -83.02 6.57 -13.67
C VAL A 5 -82.54 5.67 -12.52
N ASP A 6 -83.27 4.61 -12.25
CA ASP A 6 -82.91 3.57 -11.28
C ASP A 6 -81.96 2.56 -11.95
N TYR A 7 -80.74 2.42 -11.36
CA TYR A 7 -79.79 1.37 -11.75
C TYR A 7 -80.01 0.12 -10.87
N PRO A 8 -80.06 -1.07 -11.44
CA PRO A 8 -80.21 -2.29 -10.67
C PRO A 8 -78.86 -2.61 -9.94
N LYS A 9 -78.93 -2.83 -8.64
CA LYS A 9 -77.81 -3.31 -7.84
C LYS A 9 -77.49 -4.77 -8.20
N SER A 10 -76.47 -4.98 -9.01
CA SER A 10 -75.89 -6.33 -9.19
C SER A 10 -75.21 -6.77 -7.89
N ARG A 11 -75.70 -7.81 -7.28
CA ARG A 11 -75.02 -8.52 -6.20
C ARG A 11 -73.83 -9.27 -6.80
N LEU A 12 -72.63 -8.74 -6.58
CA LEU A 12 -71.43 -9.55 -6.74
C LEU A 12 -71.42 -10.57 -5.63
N ALA A 13 -71.54 -11.84 -6.00
CA ALA A 13 -71.37 -12.97 -5.10
C ALA A 13 -69.87 -13.01 -4.74
N ASP A 14 -69.57 -12.82 -3.46
CA ASP A 14 -68.23 -13.07 -2.90
C ASP A 14 -67.90 -14.55 -3.03
N ALA A 15 -67.09 -14.90 -4.01
CA ALA A 15 -66.47 -16.21 -4.07
C ALA A 15 -65.45 -16.32 -2.92
N PRO A 16 -65.47 -17.38 -2.11
CA PRO A 16 -64.46 -17.55 -1.06
C PRO A 16 -63.08 -17.72 -1.71
N VAL A 17 -62.15 -16.80 -1.43
CA VAL A 17 -60.73 -16.95 -1.77
C VAL A 17 -60.19 -18.03 -0.84
N GLU A 18 -60.07 -19.22 -1.37
CA GLU A 18 -59.43 -20.36 -0.72
C GLU A 18 -57.93 -19.98 -0.57
N ARG A 19 -57.54 -19.48 0.60
CA ARG A 19 -56.11 -19.27 0.96
C ARG A 19 -55.57 -20.66 1.26
N ASP A 20 -54.93 -21.25 0.26
CA ASP A 20 -54.06 -22.41 0.49
C ASP A 20 -52.83 -21.96 1.30
N SER A 21 -52.99 -21.89 2.62
CA SER A 21 -51.95 -21.57 3.57
C SER A 21 -51.26 -22.84 4.07
N THR A 22 -50.65 -23.62 3.18
CA THR A 22 -49.65 -24.60 3.58
C THR A 22 -48.30 -23.92 3.77
N THR A 23 -48.24 -22.96 4.68
CA THR A 23 -46.94 -22.49 5.22
C THR A 23 -46.38 -23.63 6.06
N LYS A 24 -45.50 -24.44 5.44
CA LYS A 24 -44.71 -25.42 6.18
C LYS A 24 -43.93 -24.67 7.25
N ALA A 25 -44.27 -24.86 8.51
CA ALA A 25 -43.51 -24.28 9.63
C ALA A 25 -42.13 -24.91 9.67
N PHE A 26 -41.10 -24.07 9.69
CA PHE A 26 -39.71 -24.49 9.76
C PHE A 26 -39.40 -25.01 11.17
N THR A 27 -38.88 -26.22 11.29
CA THR A 27 -38.54 -26.80 12.59
C THR A 27 -37.18 -26.21 13.08
N LEU A 28 -37.03 -26.13 14.39
CA LEU A 28 -35.79 -25.69 15.03
C LEU A 28 -34.60 -26.58 14.61
N VAL A 29 -34.85 -27.89 14.44
CA VAL A 29 -33.82 -28.85 14.00
C VAL A 29 -33.39 -28.61 12.57
N GLU A 30 -34.29 -28.30 11.64
CA GLU A 30 -33.97 -27.97 10.25
C GLU A 30 -33.08 -26.71 10.18
N LEU A 31 -33.38 -25.67 10.98
CA LEU A 31 -32.57 -24.49 11.07
C LEU A 31 -31.17 -24.80 11.63
N LEU A 32 -31.11 -25.61 12.71
CA LEU A 32 -29.86 -25.96 13.37
C LEU A 32 -28.93 -26.77 12.46
N VAL A 33 -29.46 -27.70 11.67
CA VAL A 33 -28.68 -28.47 10.68
C VAL A 33 -28.14 -27.59 9.59
N VAL A 34 -28.90 -26.62 9.09
CA VAL A 34 -28.45 -25.70 8.04
C VAL A 34 -27.29 -24.83 8.55
N ILE A 35 -27.40 -24.23 9.73
CA ILE A 35 -26.32 -23.43 10.29
C ILE A 35 -25.08 -24.27 10.60
N ALA A 36 -25.23 -25.52 11.02
CA ALA A 36 -24.12 -26.43 11.24
C ALA A 36 -23.37 -26.73 9.93
N ILE A 37 -24.07 -27.00 8.85
CA ILE A 37 -23.46 -27.23 7.53
C ILE A 37 -22.74 -25.96 7.03
N ILE A 38 -23.38 -24.80 7.15
CA ILE A 38 -22.77 -23.53 6.78
C ILE A 38 -21.49 -23.28 7.59
N ALA A 39 -21.50 -23.51 8.90
CA ALA A 39 -20.35 -23.35 9.76
C ALA A 39 -19.18 -24.25 9.35
N ILE A 40 -19.45 -25.53 9.03
CA ILE A 40 -18.43 -26.47 8.54
C ILE A 40 -17.87 -25.99 7.21
N LEU A 41 -18.69 -25.66 6.24
CA LEU A 41 -18.24 -25.17 4.93
C LEU A 41 -17.44 -23.88 5.04
N ALA A 42 -17.89 -22.93 5.87
CA ALA A 42 -17.18 -21.67 6.13
C ALA A 42 -15.81 -21.93 6.78
N SER A 43 -15.74 -22.83 7.76
CA SER A 43 -14.45 -23.14 8.44
C SER A 43 -13.39 -23.70 7.49
N LEU A 44 -13.81 -24.46 6.46
CA LEU A 44 -12.92 -24.99 5.44
C LEU A 44 -12.56 -23.97 4.35
N ALA A 45 -13.45 -23.00 4.07
CA ALA A 45 -13.27 -22.02 3.00
C ALA A 45 -12.48 -20.79 3.43
N LEU A 46 -12.58 -20.33 4.68
CA LEU A 46 -11.95 -19.10 5.17
C LEU A 46 -10.41 -19.12 5.10
N PRO A 47 -9.67 -20.18 5.52
CA PRO A 47 -8.21 -20.19 5.47
C PRO A 47 -7.63 -20.10 4.04
N PRO A 48 -8.10 -20.86 3.03
CA PRO A 48 -7.61 -20.71 1.68
C PRO A 48 -7.97 -19.35 1.06
N LEU A 49 -9.13 -18.77 1.37
CA LEU A 49 -9.53 -17.45 0.91
C LEU A 49 -8.60 -16.35 1.46
N ALA A 50 -8.25 -16.42 2.76
CA ALA A 50 -7.29 -15.48 3.36
C ALA A 50 -5.92 -15.56 2.68
N ARG A 51 -5.42 -16.76 2.37
CA ARG A 51 -4.16 -16.95 1.63
C ARG A 51 -4.24 -16.43 0.21
N ALA A 52 -5.35 -16.65 -0.48
CA ALA A 52 -5.58 -16.14 -1.84
C ALA A 52 -5.60 -14.60 -1.86
N LYS A 53 -6.27 -13.97 -0.88
CA LYS A 53 -6.28 -12.51 -0.71
C LYS A 53 -4.86 -11.98 -0.50
N ALA A 54 -4.08 -12.56 0.41
CA ALA A 54 -2.71 -12.13 0.67
C ALA A 54 -1.81 -12.27 -0.56
N ARG A 55 -1.96 -13.33 -1.36
CA ARG A 55 -1.25 -13.49 -2.63
C ARG A 55 -1.66 -12.44 -3.67
N GLY A 56 -2.95 -12.15 -3.79
CA GLY A 56 -3.45 -11.10 -4.69
C GLY A 56 -2.88 -9.72 -4.31
N GLN A 57 -2.86 -9.38 -3.03
CA GLN A 57 -2.25 -8.15 -2.54
C GLN A 57 -0.74 -8.12 -2.81
N SER A 58 -0.02 -9.24 -2.59
CA SER A 58 1.41 -9.33 -2.92
C SER A 58 1.68 -9.10 -4.41
N THR A 59 0.89 -9.70 -5.29
CA THR A 59 1.01 -9.47 -6.74
C THR A 59 0.77 -8.01 -7.13
N TYR A 60 -0.21 -7.36 -6.48
CA TYR A 60 -0.47 -5.94 -6.68
C TYR A 60 0.74 -5.09 -6.25
N CYS A 61 1.27 -5.33 -5.05
CA CYS A 61 2.43 -4.61 -4.52
C CYS A 61 3.69 -4.88 -5.37
N GLN A 62 3.88 -6.12 -5.83
CA GLN A 62 4.98 -6.48 -6.72
C GLN A 62 4.90 -5.70 -8.04
N ASN A 63 3.69 -5.51 -8.59
CA ASN A 63 3.50 -4.68 -9.78
C ASN A 63 3.77 -3.20 -9.51
N ASN A 64 3.39 -2.67 -8.34
CA ASN A 64 3.73 -1.31 -7.94
C ASN A 64 5.25 -1.13 -7.86
N LEU A 65 5.96 -2.05 -7.22
CA LEU A 65 7.43 -2.00 -7.13
C LEU A 65 8.10 -2.11 -8.50
N ARG A 66 7.53 -2.88 -9.43
CA ARG A 66 8.01 -2.90 -10.81
C ARG A 66 7.86 -1.54 -11.50
N GLN A 67 6.78 -0.80 -11.20
CA GLN A 67 6.60 0.57 -11.69
C GLN A 67 7.67 1.51 -11.08
N PHE A 68 8.05 1.33 -9.81
CA PHE A 68 9.17 2.06 -9.22
C PHE A 68 10.50 1.76 -9.90
N GLY A 69 10.80 0.50 -10.22
CA GLY A 69 11.98 0.13 -11.01
C GLY A 69 11.98 0.82 -12.37
N LEU A 70 10.85 0.82 -13.07
CA LEU A 70 10.71 1.53 -14.35
C LEU A 70 10.88 3.04 -14.19
N ALA A 71 10.25 3.64 -13.18
CA ALA A 71 10.36 5.07 -12.89
C ALA A 71 11.82 5.48 -12.61
N LEU A 72 12.57 4.64 -11.90
CA LEU A 72 13.98 4.87 -11.62
C LEU A 72 14.83 4.89 -12.91
N HIS A 73 14.59 3.96 -13.83
CA HIS A 73 15.27 3.93 -15.13
C HIS A 73 14.89 5.12 -16.02
N LEU A 74 13.63 5.54 -16.02
CA LEU A 74 13.18 6.72 -16.77
C LEU A 74 13.80 7.98 -16.18
N TYR A 75 13.84 8.11 -14.85
CA TYR A 75 14.50 9.21 -14.17
C TYR A 75 15.98 9.30 -14.57
N ALA A 76 16.72 8.20 -14.47
CA ALA A 76 18.13 8.17 -14.84
C ALA A 76 18.34 8.53 -16.33
N GLY A 77 17.44 8.07 -17.22
CA GLY A 77 17.47 8.44 -18.64
C GLY A 77 17.27 9.93 -18.91
N ASP A 78 16.47 10.62 -18.09
CA ASP A 78 16.18 12.05 -18.22
C ASP A 78 17.20 12.93 -17.47
N HIS A 79 18.08 12.36 -16.63
CA HIS A 79 19.00 13.06 -15.73
C HIS A 79 20.45 12.57 -15.87
N ASP A 80 20.96 12.41 -17.09
CA ASP A 80 22.36 12.06 -17.37
C ASP A 80 22.87 10.83 -16.58
N ASP A 81 22.04 9.81 -16.45
CA ASP A 81 22.26 8.57 -15.67
C ASP A 81 22.27 8.75 -14.14
N ASP A 82 21.99 9.95 -13.64
CA ASP A 82 21.91 10.22 -12.20
C ASP A 82 20.75 9.47 -11.55
N LEU A 83 21.00 8.94 -10.36
CA LEU A 83 19.97 8.45 -9.46
C LEU A 83 19.39 9.61 -8.62
N PRO A 84 18.09 9.57 -8.26
CA PRO A 84 17.46 10.65 -7.50
C PRO A 84 18.09 10.81 -6.11
N TYR A 85 17.89 11.97 -5.51
CA TYR A 85 18.21 12.14 -4.11
C TYR A 85 17.42 11.16 -3.25
N ASN A 86 18.13 10.59 -2.26
CA ASN A 86 17.58 9.66 -1.29
C ASN A 86 18.09 10.05 0.10
N MET A 87 17.50 11.11 0.64
CA MET A 87 17.92 11.77 1.88
C MET A 87 17.12 11.23 3.07
N GLY A 88 17.71 11.35 4.25
CA GLY A 88 17.00 11.15 5.50
C GLY A 88 16.08 12.32 5.86
N ARG A 89 15.42 12.19 7.00
CA ARG A 89 14.41 13.14 7.51
C ARG A 89 14.87 14.60 7.44
N LYS A 90 16.10 14.87 7.91
CA LYS A 90 16.61 16.25 8.01
C LYS A 90 16.78 16.89 6.63
N GLY A 91 17.38 16.17 5.69
CA GLY A 91 17.57 16.64 4.32
C GLY A 91 16.23 16.90 3.63
N ILE A 92 15.26 15.97 3.77
CA ILE A 92 13.91 16.14 3.24
C ILE A 92 13.26 17.41 3.81
N GLN A 93 13.27 17.60 5.12
CA GLN A 93 12.66 18.76 5.75
C GLN A 93 13.31 20.08 5.30
N GLN A 94 14.64 20.10 5.09
CA GLN A 94 15.36 21.27 4.60
C GLN A 94 14.97 21.63 3.15
N THR A 95 14.94 20.63 2.24
CA THR A 95 14.60 20.88 0.83
C THR A 95 13.12 21.23 0.64
N VAL A 96 12.23 20.64 1.42
CA VAL A 96 10.81 21.02 1.42
C VAL A 96 10.62 22.45 1.94
N ALA A 97 11.34 22.84 2.99
CA ALA A 97 11.28 24.20 3.53
C ALA A 97 11.85 25.26 2.57
N SER A 98 12.84 24.89 1.74
CA SER A 98 13.38 25.78 0.66
C SER A 98 12.51 25.76 -0.60
N GLY A 99 11.55 24.87 -0.73
CA GLY A 99 10.70 24.72 -1.91
C GLY A 99 11.35 23.96 -3.07
N GLU A 100 12.46 23.27 -2.84
CA GLU A 100 13.21 22.56 -3.88
C GLU A 100 12.69 21.14 -4.14
N PHE A 101 12.11 20.44 -3.15
CA PHE A 101 11.51 19.11 -3.26
C PHE A 101 12.41 18.07 -3.95
N LEU A 102 13.69 18.06 -3.63
CA LEU A 102 14.71 17.31 -4.38
C LEU A 102 14.65 15.79 -4.20
N ASN A 103 14.14 15.31 -3.07
CA ASN A 103 14.17 13.88 -2.76
C ASN A 103 13.26 13.06 -3.68
N TRP A 104 13.54 11.78 -3.86
CA TRP A 104 12.67 10.88 -4.64
C TRP A 104 11.22 10.87 -4.12
N VAL A 105 11.04 11.05 -2.80
CA VAL A 105 9.77 11.27 -2.10
C VAL A 105 10.00 12.26 -0.96
N ASN A 106 9.10 13.22 -0.74
CA ASN A 106 9.34 14.33 0.19
C ASN A 106 8.52 14.26 1.49
N ASN A 107 7.85 13.15 1.77
CA ASN A 107 7.12 12.98 3.02
C ASN A 107 7.97 12.31 4.08
N VAL A 108 7.81 12.76 5.33
CA VAL A 108 8.38 12.14 6.53
C VAL A 108 7.25 11.59 7.38
N MET A 109 7.22 10.27 7.55
CA MET A 109 6.15 9.58 8.25
C MET A 109 6.45 9.42 9.75
N SER A 110 5.42 9.33 10.55
CA SER A 110 5.50 9.11 11.99
C SER A 110 4.27 8.36 12.51
N TRP A 111 4.27 8.03 13.79
CA TRP A 111 3.09 7.52 14.48
C TRP A 111 2.18 8.63 15.02
N GLU A 112 2.60 9.90 14.92
CA GLU A 112 1.88 11.09 15.34
C GLU A 112 0.85 11.54 14.27
N LEU A 113 0.14 12.63 14.56
CA LEU A 113 -0.81 13.25 13.63
C LEU A 113 -0.15 14.22 12.63
N ASP A 114 1.10 13.96 12.27
CA ASP A 114 1.80 14.78 11.29
C ASP A 114 1.11 14.71 9.93
N SER A 115 0.94 15.86 9.29
CA SER A 115 0.28 16.00 7.99
C SER A 115 0.93 15.17 6.88
N ASP A 116 2.24 14.96 6.96
CA ASP A 116 3.03 14.19 6.00
C ASP A 116 2.57 12.74 5.85
N ASN A 117 1.98 12.18 6.92
CA ASN A 117 1.41 10.83 6.89
C ASN A 117 0.26 10.66 5.88
N THR A 118 -0.43 11.76 5.52
CA THR A 118 -1.61 11.75 4.65
C THR A 118 -1.47 12.67 3.43
N ASN A 119 -0.39 13.45 3.34
CA ASN A 119 -0.17 14.43 2.28
C ASN A 119 0.41 13.79 1.02
N SER A 120 -0.46 13.38 0.11
CA SER A 120 -0.06 12.79 -1.18
C SER A 120 0.65 13.77 -2.13
N ALA A 121 0.53 15.09 -1.92
CA ALA A 121 1.26 16.08 -2.73
C ALA A 121 2.78 15.98 -2.55
N LEU A 122 3.26 15.58 -1.37
CA LEU A 122 4.68 15.35 -1.11
C LEU A 122 5.24 14.13 -1.86
N LEU A 123 4.38 13.18 -2.26
CA LEU A 123 4.76 12.05 -3.09
C LEU A 123 4.93 12.48 -4.55
N THR A 124 3.95 13.22 -5.07
CA THR A 124 3.93 13.67 -6.47
C THR A 124 4.93 14.78 -6.76
N ALA A 125 5.31 15.57 -5.75
CA ALA A 125 6.36 16.58 -5.84
C ALA A 125 7.78 15.99 -5.74
N GLY A 126 7.93 14.72 -5.40
CA GLY A 126 9.24 14.04 -5.36
C GLY A 126 9.80 13.78 -6.75
N GLY A 127 11.11 13.53 -6.82
CA GLY A 127 11.83 13.31 -8.08
C GLY A 127 11.23 12.19 -8.95
N LEU A 128 10.66 11.15 -8.34
CA LEU A 128 9.98 10.06 -9.07
C LEU A 128 8.49 10.33 -9.34
N GLY A 129 7.89 11.33 -8.68
CA GLY A 129 6.46 11.65 -8.82
C GLY A 129 5.96 11.83 -10.25
N PRO A 130 6.67 12.57 -11.12
CA PRO A 130 6.28 12.78 -12.52
C PRO A 130 6.12 11.49 -13.32
N TYR A 131 6.89 10.45 -13.01
CA TYR A 131 6.88 9.16 -13.73
C TYR A 131 5.68 8.27 -13.39
N PHE A 132 4.89 8.64 -12.38
CA PHE A 132 3.66 7.94 -12.01
C PHE A 132 2.38 8.64 -12.51
N SER A 133 2.51 9.71 -13.32
CA SER A 133 1.37 10.47 -13.87
C SER A 133 0.35 10.91 -12.80
N GLY A 134 0.82 11.26 -11.59
CA GLY A 134 -0.02 11.69 -10.48
C GLY A 134 -0.72 10.56 -9.71
N VAL A 135 -0.47 9.29 -10.05
CA VAL A 135 -1.03 8.13 -9.35
C VAL A 135 -0.26 7.90 -8.04
N THR A 136 -0.89 8.18 -6.90
CA THR A 136 -0.27 8.05 -5.57
C THR A 136 -0.45 6.66 -4.94
N SER A 137 -1.41 5.88 -5.41
CA SER A 137 -1.67 4.53 -4.88
C SER A 137 -0.53 3.54 -5.10
N VAL A 138 0.41 3.84 -6.01
CA VAL A 138 1.62 3.02 -6.23
C VAL A 138 2.58 3.05 -5.04
N TYR A 139 2.55 4.13 -4.23
CA TYR A 139 3.43 4.29 -3.07
C TYR A 139 3.04 3.45 -1.86
N ARG A 140 1.86 2.83 -1.89
CA ARG A 140 1.31 2.13 -0.74
C ARG A 140 0.94 0.68 -1.05
N CYS A 141 1.28 -0.21 -0.12
CA CYS A 141 0.79 -1.58 -0.12
C CYS A 141 -0.65 -1.62 0.46
N PRO A 142 -1.64 -2.22 -0.24
CA PRO A 142 -3.01 -2.34 0.27
C PRO A 142 -3.13 -3.28 1.48
N ALA A 143 -2.08 -4.01 1.83
CA ALA A 143 -2.01 -4.80 3.05
C ALA A 143 -1.46 -4.01 4.25
N ASP A 144 -0.91 -2.80 4.04
CA ASP A 144 -0.52 -1.89 5.10
C ASP A 144 -1.75 -1.18 5.68
N ASN A 145 -2.19 -1.64 6.85
CA ASN A 145 -3.29 -1.06 7.61
C ASN A 145 -2.79 -0.51 8.97
N ALA A 146 -1.50 -0.26 9.07
CA ALA A 146 -0.88 0.18 10.31
C ALA A 146 -1.19 1.67 10.58
N LEU A 147 -1.84 1.91 11.70
CA LEU A 147 -2.16 3.24 12.22
C LEU A 147 -1.98 3.23 13.74
N SER A 148 -1.57 4.35 14.33
CA SER A 148 -1.60 4.53 15.78
C SER A 148 -3.03 4.66 16.31
N ALA A 149 -3.20 4.61 17.63
CA ALA A 149 -4.50 4.85 18.25
C ALA A 149 -5.01 6.28 17.96
N ASP A 150 -4.09 7.25 17.98
CA ASP A 150 -4.40 8.66 17.75
C ASP A 150 -4.80 8.90 16.27
N GLN A 151 -4.08 8.29 15.32
CA GLN A 151 -4.42 8.36 13.90
C GLN A 151 -5.80 7.76 13.61
N ARG A 152 -6.12 6.61 14.20
CA ARG A 152 -7.48 6.03 14.13
C ARG A 152 -8.51 6.92 14.78
N GLY A 153 -8.20 7.50 15.95
CA GLY A 153 -9.07 8.44 16.66
C GLY A 153 -9.35 9.71 15.85
N ALA A 154 -8.39 10.18 15.06
CA ALA A 154 -8.53 11.28 14.11
C ALA A 154 -9.30 10.92 12.84
N GLY A 155 -9.75 9.67 12.68
CA GLY A 155 -10.52 9.20 11.55
C GLY A 155 -9.68 8.82 10.32
N TRP A 156 -8.37 8.64 10.47
CA TRP A 156 -7.53 8.19 9.38
C TRP A 156 -7.82 6.73 9.06
N THR A 157 -7.75 6.39 7.77
CA THR A 157 -7.95 5.03 7.27
C THR A 157 -6.63 4.40 6.81
N GLU A 158 -5.64 5.21 6.49
CA GLU A 158 -4.35 4.77 5.94
C GLU A 158 -3.29 5.87 6.03
N ARG A 159 -2.03 5.48 5.92
CA ARG A 159 -0.90 6.37 5.64
C ARG A 159 -0.56 6.29 4.16
N VAL A 160 0.09 7.32 3.60
CA VAL A 160 0.24 7.45 2.14
C VAL A 160 1.35 6.59 1.52
N ARG A 161 2.28 6.05 2.33
CA ARG A 161 3.44 5.32 1.81
C ARG A 161 3.80 4.11 2.68
N SER A 162 4.25 3.04 2.02
CA SER A 162 4.82 1.83 2.64
C SER A 162 6.06 1.31 1.88
N ILE A 163 6.67 2.15 1.05
CA ILE A 163 7.83 1.80 0.21
C ILE A 163 8.97 2.74 0.53
N SER A 164 10.20 2.22 0.56
CA SER A 164 11.43 3.00 0.76
C SER A 164 12.52 2.54 -0.21
N MET A 165 13.46 3.44 -0.48
CA MET A 165 14.57 3.25 -1.41
C MET A 165 15.84 2.86 -0.66
N ASN A 166 16.63 1.95 -1.23
CA ASN A 166 17.90 1.52 -0.69
C ASN A 166 18.84 2.72 -0.45
N ALA A 167 19.31 2.87 0.78
CA ALA A 167 20.16 3.96 1.23
C ALA A 167 21.45 4.15 0.42
N MET A 168 21.96 3.07 -0.22
CA MET A 168 23.21 3.12 -0.99
C MET A 168 22.99 3.55 -2.44
N LEU A 169 21.75 3.87 -2.85
CA LEU A 169 21.42 4.37 -4.18
C LEU A 169 21.02 5.86 -4.10
N GLY A 170 21.54 6.66 -5.03
CA GLY A 170 21.27 8.08 -5.13
C GLY A 170 22.10 8.93 -4.18
N ASN A 171 21.75 10.21 -4.11
CA ASN A 171 22.45 11.17 -3.24
C ASN A 171 21.82 11.16 -1.84
N ALA A 172 22.56 10.67 -0.86
CA ALA A 172 22.08 10.52 0.53
C ALA A 172 22.14 11.83 1.37
N GLY A 173 22.37 12.98 0.73
CA GLY A 173 22.32 14.30 1.37
C GLY A 173 23.18 14.39 2.62
N GLU A 174 22.55 14.62 3.77
CA GLU A 174 23.23 14.79 5.08
C GLU A 174 24.05 13.58 5.54
N PHE A 175 23.84 12.42 4.93
CA PHE A 175 24.59 11.20 5.24
C PHE A 175 25.81 11.00 4.32
N LEU A 176 26.17 12.00 3.51
CA LEU A 176 27.36 11.96 2.69
C LEU A 176 28.47 12.85 3.28
N ALA A 177 29.68 12.28 3.38
CA ALA A 177 30.90 13.00 3.64
C ALA A 177 31.94 12.59 2.58
N ASP A 178 32.41 13.53 1.79
CA ASP A 178 33.39 13.29 0.69
C ASP A 178 32.95 12.15 -0.27
N GLY A 179 31.66 12.06 -0.56
CA GLY A 179 31.08 11.03 -1.44
C GLY A 179 30.90 9.65 -0.78
N VAL A 180 31.23 9.54 0.50
CA VAL A 180 31.10 8.30 1.28
C VAL A 180 29.86 8.38 2.18
N ASN A 181 29.06 7.30 2.20
CA ASN A 181 27.92 7.21 3.11
C ASN A 181 28.39 6.99 4.55
N THR A 182 28.09 7.94 5.43
CA THR A 182 28.55 7.93 6.83
C THR A 182 27.94 6.80 7.66
N ASN A 183 26.80 6.25 7.24
CA ASN A 183 26.18 5.09 7.89
C ASN A 183 26.88 3.78 7.52
N ASN A 184 27.46 3.68 6.32
CA ASN A 184 28.14 2.50 5.81
C ASN A 184 29.46 2.88 5.10
N PRO A 185 30.45 3.43 5.79
CA PRO A 185 31.66 4.00 5.17
C PRO A 185 32.55 2.96 4.46
N GLY A 186 32.37 1.68 4.74
CA GLY A 186 33.06 0.58 4.06
C GLY A 186 32.40 0.12 2.76
N TYR A 187 31.29 0.73 2.36
CA TYR A 187 30.53 0.34 1.18
C TYR A 187 30.36 1.52 0.23
N ARG A 188 30.30 1.20 -1.07
CA ARG A 188 30.17 2.22 -2.12
C ARG A 188 28.75 2.77 -2.18
N GLN A 189 28.63 4.10 -2.19
CA GLN A 189 27.41 4.80 -2.62
C GLN A 189 27.39 4.86 -4.15
N PHE A 190 26.24 4.59 -4.76
CA PHE A 190 26.03 4.66 -6.20
C PHE A 190 25.23 5.91 -6.55
N PHE A 191 25.81 6.80 -7.34
CA PHE A 191 25.18 8.04 -7.78
C PHE A 191 24.54 7.91 -9.16
N HIS A 192 25.10 7.02 -10.00
CA HIS A 192 24.63 6.78 -11.37
C HIS A 192 24.14 5.34 -11.53
N MET A 193 23.13 5.16 -12.37
CA MET A 193 22.55 3.84 -12.62
C MET A 193 23.57 2.85 -13.20
N ALA A 194 24.40 3.30 -14.15
CA ALA A 194 25.44 2.48 -14.77
C ALA A 194 26.54 2.01 -13.82
N GLU A 195 26.68 2.65 -12.65
CA GLU A 195 27.66 2.27 -11.63
C GLU A 195 27.21 1.05 -10.80
N VAL A 196 25.91 0.71 -10.81
CA VAL A 196 25.35 -0.38 -9.99
C VAL A 196 25.83 -1.72 -10.51
N PRO A 197 26.71 -2.44 -9.78
CA PRO A 197 27.21 -3.72 -10.23
C PRO A 197 26.12 -4.78 -10.02
N LYS A 198 25.94 -5.69 -10.97
CA LYS A 198 24.95 -6.78 -10.88
C LYS A 198 23.56 -6.28 -10.46
N PRO A 199 22.93 -5.38 -11.23
CA PRO A 199 21.71 -4.70 -10.82
C PRO A 199 20.55 -5.66 -10.48
N ALA A 200 20.55 -6.88 -11.01
CA ALA A 200 19.59 -7.93 -10.64
C ALA A 200 19.80 -8.50 -9.21
N GLN A 201 20.85 -8.10 -8.50
CA GLN A 201 21.15 -8.59 -7.13
C GLN A 201 21.09 -7.46 -6.09
N ILE A 202 20.94 -6.21 -6.53
CA ILE A 202 20.87 -5.04 -5.65
C ILE A 202 19.43 -4.51 -5.73
N PHE A 203 18.71 -4.58 -4.60
CA PHE A 203 17.39 -4.01 -4.55
C PHE A 203 17.46 -2.47 -4.57
N ALA A 204 16.53 -1.85 -5.28
CA ALA A 204 16.37 -0.41 -5.32
C ALA A 204 15.25 0.05 -4.39
N PHE A 205 14.13 -0.67 -4.36
CA PHE A 205 13.00 -0.35 -3.48
C PHE A 205 12.52 -1.59 -2.74
N VAL A 206 11.94 -1.37 -1.56
CA VAL A 206 11.40 -2.41 -0.70
C VAL A 206 10.12 -1.91 -0.01
N GLU A 207 9.19 -2.82 0.24
CA GLU A 207 8.12 -2.57 1.20
C GLU A 207 8.74 -2.54 2.60
N GLU A 208 8.62 -1.41 3.27
CA GLU A 208 9.18 -1.21 4.60
C GLU A 208 8.14 -1.43 5.70
N HIS A 209 8.61 -1.96 6.83
CA HIS A 209 7.76 -2.24 7.98
C HIS A 209 7.22 -0.94 8.61
N PRO A 210 5.96 -0.91 9.07
CA PRO A 210 5.36 0.29 9.63
C PRO A 210 6.05 0.84 10.88
N ASP A 211 6.79 0.01 11.61
CA ASP A 211 7.52 0.44 12.81
C ASP A 211 8.86 1.13 12.51
N SER A 212 9.43 0.91 11.33
CA SER A 212 10.70 1.55 10.93
C SER A 212 10.48 2.69 9.94
N ILE A 213 9.46 2.61 9.08
CA ILE A 213 9.23 3.60 8.03
C ILE A 213 9.00 5.01 8.57
N ASN A 214 9.94 5.90 8.26
CA ASN A 214 9.87 7.30 8.64
C ASN A 214 10.10 8.22 7.43
N ASP A 215 11.27 8.22 6.83
CA ASP A 215 11.61 8.87 5.56
C ASP A 215 11.65 7.85 4.42
N GLY A 216 12.13 8.22 3.27
CA GLY A 216 12.23 7.31 2.13
C GLY A 216 13.53 6.50 2.09
N TYR A 217 14.40 6.66 3.07
CA TYR A 217 15.77 6.18 3.12
C TYR A 217 15.87 4.86 3.90
N PHE A 218 15.85 3.72 3.20
CA PHE A 218 15.95 2.40 3.82
C PHE A 218 17.40 2.04 4.12
N ILE A 219 17.79 2.05 5.41
CA ILE A 219 19.16 1.83 5.86
C ILE A 219 19.28 0.64 6.83
N ASN A 220 20.34 -0.15 6.63
CA ASN A 220 20.90 -1.04 7.65
C ASN A 220 22.39 -0.80 7.73
N ARG A 221 22.94 -0.80 8.93
CA ARG A 221 24.38 -0.65 9.14
C ARG A 221 25.02 -2.02 9.13
N PHE A 222 25.78 -2.29 8.08
CA PHE A 222 26.39 -3.61 7.87
C PHE A 222 27.48 -3.97 8.90
N SER A 223 28.00 -2.96 9.63
CA SER A 223 28.95 -3.15 10.72
C SER A 223 28.29 -3.48 12.06
N GLU A 224 26.99 -3.30 12.17
CA GLU A 224 26.22 -3.54 13.39
C GLU A 224 25.35 -4.79 13.24
N LEU A 225 25.11 -5.50 14.33
CA LEU A 225 24.26 -6.71 14.33
C LEU A 225 22.78 -6.37 14.59
N GLU A 226 22.38 -5.14 14.27
CA GLU A 226 21.04 -4.62 14.51
C GLU A 226 20.41 -4.14 13.19
N TRP A 227 19.12 -4.38 13.09
CA TRP A 227 18.31 -3.82 12.02
C TRP A 227 17.85 -2.42 12.42
N TYR A 228 18.14 -1.42 11.58
CA TYR A 228 17.57 -0.08 11.70
C TYR A 228 16.21 -0.02 11.02
N ASP A 229 16.16 -0.39 9.75
CA ASP A 229 14.94 -0.47 8.99
C ASP A 229 14.64 -1.92 8.65
N LEU A 230 13.35 -2.28 8.69
CA LEU A 230 12.88 -3.63 8.52
C LEU A 230 12.09 -3.77 7.22
N PRO A 231 12.34 -4.78 6.38
CA PRO A 231 11.40 -5.15 5.35
C PRO A 231 10.03 -5.47 5.95
N ALA A 232 8.96 -5.13 5.26
CA ALA A 232 7.61 -5.43 5.69
C ALA A 232 7.36 -6.95 5.78
N SER A 233 6.29 -7.31 6.51
CA SER A 233 5.83 -8.70 6.65
C SER A 233 4.37 -8.88 6.22
N TYR A 234 3.88 -8.01 5.34
CA TYR A 234 2.46 -7.92 4.98
C TYR A 234 1.89 -9.17 4.30
N HIS A 235 2.72 -9.90 3.55
CA HIS A 235 2.29 -10.97 2.63
C HIS A 235 2.63 -12.34 3.17
N ASN A 236 2.00 -12.75 4.30
CA ASN A 236 2.31 -14.00 5.01
C ASN A 236 3.78 -14.11 5.47
N GLY A 237 4.30 -13.02 6.03
CA GLY A 237 5.65 -12.97 6.61
C GLY A 237 6.75 -12.68 5.59
N GLY A 238 6.45 -11.95 4.53
CA GLY A 238 7.44 -11.49 3.56
C GLY A 238 7.11 -10.14 2.97
N ALA A 239 8.04 -9.58 2.22
CA ALA A 239 7.97 -8.31 1.51
C ALA A 239 8.29 -8.46 0.03
N ASN A 240 7.83 -7.51 -0.77
CA ASN A 240 8.24 -7.37 -2.15
C ASN A 240 9.41 -6.39 -2.28
N PHE A 241 10.27 -6.68 -3.24
CA PHE A 241 11.46 -5.89 -3.59
C PHE A 241 11.45 -5.56 -5.08
N ALA A 242 11.85 -4.36 -5.44
CA ALA A 242 12.25 -4.02 -6.80
C ALA A 242 13.78 -3.94 -6.85
N PHE A 243 14.38 -4.50 -7.88
CA PHE A 243 15.83 -4.50 -8.09
C PHE A 243 16.25 -3.40 -9.07
N ALA A 244 17.53 -3.08 -9.04
CA ALA A 244 18.07 -2.00 -9.86
C ALA A 244 17.99 -2.26 -11.39
N ASP A 245 17.77 -3.50 -11.82
CA ASP A 245 17.47 -3.85 -13.22
C ASP A 245 15.98 -3.72 -13.59
N GLY A 246 15.13 -3.30 -12.65
CA GLY A 246 13.69 -3.10 -12.83
C GLY A 246 12.81 -4.33 -12.60
N HIS A 247 13.38 -5.53 -12.34
CA HIS A 247 12.53 -6.66 -11.95
C HIS A 247 12.06 -6.54 -10.51
N SER A 248 11.00 -7.24 -10.17
CA SER A 248 10.47 -7.30 -8.80
C SER A 248 10.21 -8.72 -8.36
N GLU A 249 10.47 -9.03 -7.10
CA GLU A 249 10.23 -10.33 -6.52
C GLU A 249 9.75 -10.26 -5.06
N PHE A 250 9.07 -11.33 -4.63
CA PHE A 250 8.67 -11.53 -3.25
C PHE A 250 9.75 -12.32 -2.50
N ARG A 251 10.12 -11.86 -1.29
CA ARG A 251 11.04 -12.57 -0.38
C ARG A 251 10.46 -12.71 1.02
N ARG A 252 10.81 -13.83 1.68
CA ARG A 252 10.52 -14.10 3.08
C ARG A 252 11.76 -13.99 3.94
#